data_826a2d9fec7c5b81b81a7926e15b1973
#
_entry.id   826a2d9fec7c5b81b81a7926e15b1973
#
_cell.length_a   1.000
_cell.length_b   1.000
_cell.length_c   1.000
_cell.angle_alpha   90.00
_cell.angle_beta   90.00
_cell.angle_gamma   90.00
#
_symmetry.space_group_name_H-M   'P 1'
#
loop_
_entity.id
_entity.type
_entity.pdbx_description
1 polymer ?
#
loop_
_entity_poly.entity_id
_entity_poly.type
_entity_poly.pdbx_seq_one_letter_code
_entity_poly.pdbx_strand_id
1 'polypeptide(L)'
;MGYIQELQDVIRKLHGAEATHVESVPVKETFQGKTVWEGIVEVFDLKGHPKASTLYAWINETGDPETPKHHVTVLHLAPIKSAVDAVRAAIVQEFRSLESEAEAE
;
A
#
# COMPACT_ATOMS: atom_id res chain seq x y z
N MET A 1 -4.00 -6.01 -19.65
CA MET A 1 -3.06 -6.33 -18.58
C MET A 1 -2.37 -5.08 -18.10
N GLY A 2 -2.88 -4.46 -17.09
CA GLY A 2 -2.29 -3.29 -16.49
C GLY A 2 -1.82 -3.59 -15.08
N TYR A 3 -1.30 -2.59 -14.42
CA TYR A 3 -0.84 -2.74 -13.05
C TYR A 3 -1.98 -3.04 -12.07
N ILE A 4 -3.23 -2.74 -12.42
CA ILE A 4 -4.40 -3.10 -11.62
C ILE A 4 -4.49 -4.62 -11.48
N GLN A 5 -4.34 -5.36 -12.56
CA GLN A 5 -4.36 -6.82 -12.50
C GLN A 5 -3.15 -7.36 -11.72
N GLU A 6 -2.00 -6.72 -11.87
CA GLU A 6 -0.82 -7.08 -11.10
C GLU A 6 -1.09 -6.95 -9.60
N LEU A 7 -1.74 -5.87 -9.18
CA LEU A 7 -2.14 -5.67 -7.78
C LEU A 7 -3.17 -6.70 -7.34
N GLN A 8 -4.14 -7.03 -8.20
CA GLN A 8 -5.13 -8.06 -7.88
C GLN A 8 -4.47 -9.42 -7.64
N ASP A 9 -3.48 -9.76 -8.44
CA ASP A 9 -2.74 -11.01 -8.27
C ASP A 9 -1.94 -11.02 -6.96
N VAL A 10 -1.31 -9.91 -6.62
CA VAL A 10 -0.57 -9.75 -5.36
C VAL A 10 -1.52 -9.90 -4.16
N ILE A 11 -2.69 -9.26 -4.23
CA ILE A 11 -3.69 -9.32 -3.16
C ILE A 11 -4.14 -10.77 -2.96
N ARG A 12 -4.40 -11.50 -4.04
CA ARG A 12 -4.79 -12.90 -3.95
C ARG A 12 -3.72 -13.74 -3.28
N LYS A 13 -2.45 -13.51 -3.63
CA LYS A 13 -1.33 -14.28 -3.05
C LYS A 13 -1.10 -13.95 -1.58
N LEU A 14 -1.19 -12.67 -1.21
CA LEU A 14 -0.89 -12.23 0.15
C LEU A 14 -2.05 -12.43 1.11
N HIS A 15 -3.27 -12.22 0.64
CA HIS A 15 -4.45 -12.20 1.51
C HIS A 15 -5.47 -13.30 1.23
N GLY A 16 -5.29 -14.06 0.15
CA GLY A 16 -6.20 -15.14 -0.21
C GLY A 16 -7.60 -14.66 -0.57
N ALA A 17 -7.75 -13.41 -0.97
CA ALA A 17 -9.04 -12.81 -1.28
C ALA A 17 -9.08 -12.34 -2.73
N GLU A 18 -10.29 -12.29 -3.29
CA GLU A 18 -10.49 -11.72 -4.61
C GLU A 18 -10.69 -10.21 -4.49
N ALA A 19 -9.98 -9.45 -5.32
CA ALA A 19 -10.04 -8.00 -5.32
C ALA A 19 -10.73 -7.48 -6.57
N THR A 20 -11.69 -6.57 -6.39
CA THR A 20 -12.36 -5.86 -7.48
C THR A 20 -11.98 -4.38 -7.38
N HIS A 21 -11.45 -3.82 -8.45
CA HIS A 21 -11.03 -2.43 -8.46
C HIS A 21 -12.25 -1.50 -8.37
N VAL A 22 -12.21 -0.57 -7.42
CA VAL A 22 -13.31 0.38 -7.16
C VAL A 22 -12.97 1.76 -7.70
N GLU A 23 -11.81 2.30 -7.30
CA GLU A 23 -11.40 3.64 -7.71
C GLU A 23 -9.91 3.84 -7.56
N SER A 24 -9.42 4.90 -8.19
CA SER A 24 -8.04 5.35 -8.09
C SER A 24 -8.05 6.69 -7.37
N VAL A 25 -7.30 6.81 -6.27
CA VAL A 25 -7.29 8.01 -5.43
C VAL A 25 -5.89 8.63 -5.45
N PRO A 26 -5.73 9.85 -5.99
CA PRO A 26 -4.45 10.52 -5.90
C PRO A 26 -4.21 10.99 -4.46
N VAL A 27 -3.02 10.70 -3.94
CA VAL A 27 -2.63 11.06 -2.58
C VAL A 27 -1.28 11.77 -2.61
N LYS A 28 -1.19 12.85 -1.86
CA LYS A 28 0.06 13.57 -1.67
C LYS A 28 0.23 13.86 -0.18
N GLU A 29 1.29 13.33 0.41
CA GLU A 29 1.60 13.56 1.82
C GLU A 29 2.82 14.45 1.93
N THR A 30 2.72 15.45 2.81
CA THR A 30 3.79 16.39 3.06
C THR A 30 4.15 16.38 4.54
N PHE A 31 5.41 16.69 4.83
CA PHE A 31 5.89 16.83 6.20
C PHE A 31 6.90 17.99 6.22
N GLN A 32 6.61 18.98 7.06
CA GLN A 32 7.45 20.19 7.18
C GLN A 32 7.70 20.87 5.82
N GLY A 33 6.65 20.98 5.01
CA GLY A 33 6.71 21.63 3.71
C GLY A 33 7.34 20.83 2.59
N LYS A 34 7.73 19.58 2.84
CA LYS A 34 8.32 18.70 1.83
C LYS A 34 7.40 17.54 1.54
N THR A 35 7.31 17.17 0.26
CA THR A 35 6.54 15.99 -0.14
C THR A 35 7.29 14.73 0.29
N VAL A 36 6.68 13.92 1.14
CA VAL A 36 7.25 12.65 1.59
C VAL A 36 6.70 11.47 0.83
N TRP A 37 5.55 11.63 0.20
CA TRP A 37 4.95 10.59 -0.65
C TRP A 37 3.96 11.23 -1.61
N GLU A 38 3.97 10.77 -2.85
CA GLU A 38 3.00 11.20 -3.85
C GLU A 38 2.78 10.06 -4.83
N GLY A 39 1.50 9.78 -5.13
CA GLY A 39 1.16 8.72 -6.05
C GLY A 39 -0.32 8.47 -6.09
N ILE A 40 -0.70 7.36 -6.69
CA ILE A 40 -2.09 6.95 -6.81
C ILE A 40 -2.31 5.67 -6.01
N VAL A 41 -3.27 5.72 -5.09
CA VAL A 41 -3.70 4.57 -4.31
C VAL A 41 -4.89 3.93 -5.01
N GLU A 42 -4.79 2.64 -5.31
CA GLU A 42 -5.90 1.90 -5.90
C GLU A 42 -6.74 1.28 -4.80
N VAL A 43 -8.03 1.49 -4.86
CA VAL A 43 -8.97 0.98 -3.86
C VAL A 43 -9.67 -0.26 -4.42
N PHE A 44 -9.69 -1.32 -3.63
CA PHE A 44 -10.30 -2.59 -4.03
C PHE A 44 -11.34 -3.04 -3.01
N ASP A 45 -12.42 -3.63 -3.51
CA ASP A 45 -13.32 -4.41 -2.67
C ASP A 45 -12.78 -5.83 -2.58
N LEU A 46 -12.83 -6.40 -1.38
CA LEU A 46 -12.36 -7.77 -1.14
C LEU A 46 -13.51 -8.72 -0.95
N LYS A 47 -13.39 -9.90 -1.56
CA LYS A 47 -14.33 -11.00 -1.37
C LYS A 47 -13.56 -12.19 -0.84
N GLY A 48 -14.02 -12.74 0.27
CA GLY A 48 -13.39 -13.90 0.89
C GLY A 48 -12.41 -13.60 1.99
N HIS A 49 -12.24 -12.32 2.36
CA HIS A 49 -11.39 -11.97 3.50
C HIS A 49 -12.20 -11.96 4.79
N PRO A 50 -11.72 -12.60 5.87
CA PRO A 50 -12.52 -12.73 7.10
C PRO A 50 -12.72 -11.44 7.89
N LYS A 51 -11.85 -10.44 7.71
CA LYS A 51 -11.88 -9.23 8.54
C LYS A 51 -12.08 -7.93 7.79
N ALA A 52 -11.72 -7.87 6.51
CA ALA A 52 -11.78 -6.63 5.75
C ALA A 52 -12.56 -6.82 4.45
N SER A 53 -13.32 -5.81 4.06
CA SER A 53 -14.03 -5.78 2.78
C SER A 53 -13.44 -4.78 1.81
N THR A 54 -12.46 -3.99 2.23
CA THR A 54 -11.79 -2.99 1.41
C THR A 54 -10.29 -3.05 1.64
N LEU A 55 -9.52 -2.81 0.58
CA LEU A 55 -8.07 -2.82 0.64
C LEU A 55 -7.52 -1.68 -0.22
N TYR A 56 -6.43 -1.08 0.23
CA TYR A 56 -5.70 -0.04 -0.49
C TYR A 56 -4.38 -0.62 -0.97
N ALA A 57 -4.03 -0.36 -2.23
CA ALA A 57 -2.80 -0.90 -2.80
C ALA A 57 -2.14 0.08 -3.76
N TRP A 58 -0.83 0.01 -3.84
CA TRP A 58 -0.06 0.79 -4.79
C TRP A 58 1.28 0.12 -5.05
N ILE A 59 1.99 0.63 -6.05
CA ILE A 59 3.30 0.12 -6.42
C ILE A 59 4.32 1.25 -6.25
N ASN A 60 5.38 0.99 -5.48
CA ASN A 60 6.51 1.89 -5.33
C ASN A 60 7.66 1.42 -6.21
N GLU A 61 8.37 2.35 -6.85
CA GLU A 61 9.61 2.02 -7.54
C GLU A 61 10.74 2.07 -6.52
N THR A 62 11.57 1.04 -6.49
CA THR A 62 12.60 0.90 -5.48
C THR A 62 13.98 1.40 -5.91
N GLY A 63 14.20 1.49 -7.22
CA GLY A 63 15.52 1.79 -7.76
C GLY A 63 16.48 0.60 -7.77
N ASP A 64 16.06 -0.53 -7.23
CA ASP A 64 16.86 -1.76 -7.21
C ASP A 64 16.58 -2.56 -8.49
N PRO A 65 17.62 -2.86 -9.32
CA PRO A 65 17.39 -3.60 -10.57
C PRO A 65 16.91 -5.04 -10.37
N GLU A 66 17.13 -5.63 -9.20
CA GLU A 66 16.65 -6.99 -8.92
C GLU A 66 15.20 -7.03 -8.46
N THR A 67 14.77 -5.99 -7.73
CA THR A 67 13.39 -5.87 -7.25
C THR A 67 12.89 -4.45 -7.56
N PRO A 68 12.64 -4.14 -8.85
CA PRO A 68 12.36 -2.76 -9.25
C PRO A 68 11.04 -2.21 -8.74
N LYS A 69 10.11 -3.08 -8.36
CA LYS A 69 8.81 -2.67 -7.86
C LYS A 69 8.54 -3.26 -6.50
N HIS A 70 7.98 -2.44 -5.61
CA HIS A 70 7.51 -2.87 -4.30
C HIS A 70 5.99 -2.71 -4.25
N HIS A 71 5.28 -3.80 -4.08
CA HIS A 71 3.82 -3.80 -4.00
C HIS A 71 3.41 -3.63 -2.54
N VAL A 72 2.60 -2.60 -2.27
CA VAL A 72 2.13 -2.31 -0.92
C VAL A 72 0.62 -2.55 -0.87
N THR A 73 0.17 -3.29 0.15
CA THR A 73 -1.24 -3.51 0.41
C THR A 73 -1.53 -3.15 1.86
N VAL A 74 -2.64 -2.44 2.09
CA VAL A 74 -3.09 -2.06 3.43
C VAL A 74 -4.57 -2.36 3.54
N LEU A 75 -4.94 -3.18 4.51
CA LEU A 75 -6.35 -3.53 4.76
C LEU A 75 -7.08 -2.36 5.43
N HIS A 76 -8.35 -2.18 5.04
CA HIS A 76 -9.22 -1.20 5.68
C HIS A 76 -9.72 -1.74 7.01
N LEU A 77 -8.85 -1.68 8.01
CA LEU A 77 -9.14 -2.09 9.39
C LEU A 77 -8.76 -0.93 10.28
N ALA A 78 -9.56 -0.68 11.33
CA ALA A 78 -9.28 0.43 12.22
C ALA A 78 -7.83 0.40 12.72
N PRO A 79 -7.10 1.52 12.75
CA PRO A 79 -7.54 2.88 12.50
C PRO A 79 -7.53 3.34 11.03
N ILE A 80 -7.29 2.45 10.07
CA ILE A 80 -7.22 2.79 8.64
C ILE A 80 -8.63 2.95 8.10
N LYS A 81 -9.00 4.16 7.68
CA LYS A 81 -10.34 4.46 7.18
C LYS A 81 -10.37 5.07 5.78
N SER A 82 -9.19 5.36 5.21
CA SER A 82 -9.10 6.02 3.91
C SER A 82 -7.77 5.72 3.24
N ALA A 83 -7.67 6.08 1.95
CA ALA A 83 -6.42 5.95 1.20
C ALA A 83 -5.28 6.75 1.86
N VAL A 84 -5.58 7.95 2.38
CA VAL A 84 -4.60 8.77 3.07
C VAL A 84 -4.08 8.07 4.32
N ASP A 85 -4.98 7.49 5.11
CA ASP A 85 -4.59 6.74 6.32
C ASP A 85 -3.68 5.57 5.96
N ALA A 86 -3.99 4.86 4.86
CA ALA A 86 -3.19 3.73 4.41
C ALA A 86 -1.76 4.17 4.06
N VAL A 87 -1.62 5.27 3.35
CA VAL A 87 -0.30 5.82 3.00
C VAL A 87 0.48 6.22 4.24
N ARG A 88 -0.17 6.91 5.17
CA ARG A 88 0.46 7.33 6.43
C ARG A 88 0.95 6.14 7.25
N ALA A 89 0.15 5.09 7.33
CA ALA A 89 0.53 3.87 8.05
C ALA A 89 1.75 3.21 7.41
N ALA A 90 1.79 3.16 6.09
CA ALA A 90 2.91 2.59 5.36
C ALA A 90 4.19 3.40 5.57
N ILE A 91 4.10 4.73 5.56
CA ILE A 91 5.23 5.62 5.81
C ILE A 91 5.80 5.38 7.21
N VAL A 92 4.93 5.31 8.22
CA VAL A 92 5.34 5.09 9.61
C VAL A 92 6.04 3.73 9.75
N GLN A 93 5.52 2.71 9.13
CA GLN A 93 6.11 1.37 9.19
C GLN A 93 7.49 1.33 8.54
N GLU A 94 7.65 2.04 7.43
CA GLU A 94 8.94 2.14 6.75
C GLU A 94 9.99 2.81 7.64
N PHE A 95 9.62 3.90 8.32
CA PHE A 95 10.51 4.56 9.26
C PHE A 95 10.91 3.64 10.42
N ARG A 96 9.97 2.89 10.96
CA ARG A 96 10.25 1.93 12.03
C ARG A 96 11.22 0.85 11.58
N SER A 97 11.09 0.36 10.36
CA SER A 97 12.00 -0.63 9.81
C SER A 97 13.42 -0.09 9.69
N LEU A 98 13.57 1.16 9.26
CA LEU A 98 14.87 1.81 9.15
C LEU A 98 15.51 2.01 10.52
N GLU A 99 14.72 2.42 11.52
CA GLU A 99 15.22 2.55 12.90
C GLU A 99 15.68 1.22 13.47
N SER A 100 14.92 0.15 13.22
CA SER A 100 15.30 -1.19 13.68
C SER A 100 16.60 -1.66 13.07
N GLU A 101 16.80 -1.40 11.78
CA GLU A 101 18.04 -1.74 11.09
C GLU A 101 19.23 -0.95 11.66
N ALA A 102 19.04 0.33 11.94
CA ALA A 102 20.07 1.16 12.54
C ALA A 102 20.45 0.68 13.94
N GLU A 103 19.49 0.22 14.74
CA GLU A 103 19.73 -0.29 16.09
C GLU A 103 20.44 -1.65 16.07
N ALA A 104 20.22 -2.44 15.03
CA ALA A 104 20.80 -3.77 14.92
C ALA A 104 22.30 -3.74 14.62
N GLU A 105 22.81 -2.62 14.18
CA GLU A 105 24.24 -2.43 13.94
C GLU A 105 24.96 -1.98 15.20
#